data_70588bfbba55c5bf17eb5abaabbd2660
#
_entry.id   70588bfbba55c5bf17eb5abaabbd2660
#
_cell.length_a   1.000
_cell.length_b   1.000
_cell.length_c   1.000
_cell.angle_alpha   90.00
_cell.angle_beta   90.00
_cell.angle_gamma   90.00
#
_symmetry.space_group_name_H-M   'P 1'
#
loop_
_entity.id
_entity.type
_entity.pdbx_description
1 polymer ?
#
loop_
_entity_poly.entity_id
_entity_poly.type
_entity_poly.pdbx_seq_one_letter_code
_entity_poly.pdbx_strand_id
1 'polypeptide(L)'
;MSTVKLRIKGGYGEHGRSCFLVEYGREGHCYMVDCGIMDTDPYPYPSVTREELEKVGYIFMTHCHKDHSGAFSYFVENGFSGILVASAMTLCLGKIQYQRTHILCESPFDHVCGGGDIEFGELRAEYGRSGHCPGGLWFKITDETVRAFFSGDYQEDSLFYACDAVKDQEAELAVIDCAHNHINSPARELRENITARVSRSLAEGCNVIFPVPQYGRGLELFYMLKQAFPQAAVCVDRGFADCAGEMLKETWWYREGPLKAMQHVLADTCAKAIIPGQKDERGYDILLLADTHLKKKENAIYVREAVRRGSDIIVTGRVKCKSPVEQLLEEGAAFRCHFPHHQSRTDMEKMINENHFHTILPFHNNEREIIVRA
;
A
#
# COMPACT_ATOMS: atom_id res chain seq x y z
N MET A 1 27.87 -22.11 1.25
CA MET A 1 26.69 -21.25 1.39
C MET A 1 26.13 -20.99 0.00
N SER A 2 24.88 -21.26 -0.21
CA SER A 2 24.20 -20.95 -1.48
C SER A 2 24.12 -19.43 -1.63
N THR A 3 24.41 -18.90 -2.81
CA THR A 3 24.47 -17.45 -3.05
C THR A 3 23.21 -17.02 -3.77
N VAL A 4 22.42 -16.12 -3.16
CA VAL A 4 21.29 -15.48 -3.82
C VAL A 4 21.80 -14.52 -4.87
N LYS A 5 21.34 -14.64 -6.10
CA LYS A 5 21.63 -13.65 -7.15
C LYS A 5 20.43 -12.73 -7.32
N LEU A 6 20.41 -11.66 -6.52
CA LEU A 6 19.42 -10.59 -6.64
C LEU A 6 19.95 -9.46 -7.53
N ARG A 7 19.13 -9.04 -8.48
CA ARG A 7 19.34 -7.81 -9.27
C ARG A 7 18.23 -6.82 -8.91
N ILE A 8 18.60 -5.73 -8.28
CA ILE A 8 17.67 -4.65 -7.93
C ILE A 8 17.43 -3.82 -9.19
N LYS A 9 16.20 -3.80 -9.67
CA LYS A 9 15.79 -3.08 -10.87
C LYS A 9 15.12 -1.75 -10.58
N GLY A 10 14.67 -1.56 -9.33
CA GLY A 10 14.10 -0.35 -8.78
C GLY A 10 13.66 -0.56 -7.33
N GLY A 11 13.29 0.51 -6.63
CA GLY A 11 12.80 0.48 -5.25
C GLY A 11 13.88 0.55 -4.15
N TYR A 12 15.16 0.57 -4.49
CA TYR A 12 16.26 0.67 -3.53
C TYR A 12 16.99 2.01 -3.66
N GLY A 13 17.02 2.76 -2.56
CA GLY A 13 17.52 4.13 -2.55
C GLY A 13 16.59 5.10 -3.27
N GLU A 14 15.32 4.73 -3.40
CA GLU A 14 14.27 5.53 -4.02
C GLU A 14 12.88 5.10 -3.53
N HIS A 15 11.90 5.99 -3.65
CA HIS A 15 10.50 5.65 -3.44
C HIS A 15 9.78 5.45 -4.77
N GLY A 16 9.37 4.24 -5.06
CA GLY A 16 8.64 3.89 -6.27
C GLY A 16 9.39 2.87 -7.13
N ARG A 17 8.76 2.42 -8.19
CA ARG A 17 9.21 1.40 -9.15
C ARG A 17 9.84 0.16 -8.52
N SER A 18 9.26 -0.35 -7.41
CA SER A 18 9.70 -1.57 -6.75
C SER A 18 9.79 -2.72 -7.74
N CYS A 19 10.99 -3.31 -7.87
CA CYS A 19 11.23 -4.37 -8.85
C CYS A 19 12.50 -5.15 -8.51
N PHE A 20 12.33 -6.41 -8.13
CA PHE A 20 13.40 -7.28 -7.66
C PHE A 20 13.48 -8.53 -8.51
N LEU A 21 14.56 -8.70 -9.27
CA LEU A 21 14.82 -9.83 -10.14
C LEU A 21 15.73 -10.82 -9.43
N VAL A 22 15.28 -12.06 -9.23
CA VAL A 22 16.05 -13.15 -8.60
C VAL A 22 16.30 -14.26 -9.60
N GLU A 23 17.55 -14.65 -9.74
CA GLU A 23 17.98 -15.81 -10.53
C GLU A 23 17.90 -17.08 -9.66
N TYR A 24 17.30 -18.15 -10.18
CA TYR A 24 17.15 -19.43 -9.50
C TYR A 24 17.48 -20.61 -10.43
N GLY A 25 17.66 -21.79 -9.82
CA GLY A 25 17.99 -23.00 -10.56
C GLY A 25 19.35 -22.94 -11.24
N ARG A 26 19.64 -23.95 -12.07
CA ARG A 26 20.94 -24.11 -12.75
C ARG A 26 21.02 -23.45 -14.12
N GLU A 27 19.88 -23.18 -14.74
CA GLU A 27 19.78 -22.65 -16.11
C GLU A 27 19.65 -21.14 -16.19
N GLY A 28 19.74 -20.41 -15.04
CA GLY A 28 19.62 -18.96 -14.98
C GLY A 28 18.18 -18.48 -15.23
N HIS A 29 17.20 -19.30 -14.86
CA HIS A 29 15.81 -18.88 -14.80
C HIS A 29 15.65 -17.74 -13.77
N CYS A 30 14.68 -16.89 -13.99
CA CYS A 30 14.42 -15.75 -13.10
C CYS A 30 12.97 -15.72 -12.68
N TYR A 31 12.75 -15.29 -11.44
CA TYR A 31 11.47 -14.73 -11.04
C TYR A 31 11.64 -13.26 -10.63
N MET A 32 10.56 -12.56 -10.60
CA MET A 32 10.53 -11.15 -10.22
C MET A 32 9.49 -10.92 -9.12
N VAL A 33 9.79 -10.03 -8.18
CA VAL A 33 8.82 -9.54 -7.21
C VAL A 33 8.58 -8.07 -7.50
N ASP A 34 7.32 -7.74 -7.76
CA ASP A 34 6.82 -6.45 -8.20
C ASP A 34 7.38 -5.92 -9.54
N CYS A 35 6.68 -4.98 -10.11
CA CYS A 35 7.01 -4.27 -11.34
C CYS A 35 6.37 -2.86 -11.31
N GLY A 36 6.86 -2.04 -10.38
CA GLY A 36 6.29 -0.72 -10.13
C GLY A 36 6.73 0.35 -11.12
N ILE A 37 6.13 1.53 -11.00
CA ILE A 37 6.58 2.75 -11.67
C ILE A 37 6.88 3.86 -10.67
N MET A 38 7.76 4.78 -11.05
CA MET A 38 7.98 6.05 -10.35
C MET A 38 7.50 7.21 -11.23
N ASP A 39 6.22 7.59 -11.09
CA ASP A 39 5.55 8.58 -11.93
C ASP A 39 6.09 10.03 -11.77
N THR A 40 7.07 10.23 -10.88
CA THR A 40 7.79 11.49 -10.68
C THR A 40 9.09 11.58 -11.46
N ASP A 41 9.57 10.46 -12.01
CA ASP A 41 10.83 10.39 -12.76
C ASP A 41 10.55 10.46 -14.26
N PRO A 42 11.41 11.13 -15.07
CA PRO A 42 11.32 11.10 -16.54
C PRO A 42 11.40 9.68 -17.12
N TYR A 43 12.04 8.76 -16.41
CA TYR A 43 12.13 7.33 -16.74
C TYR A 43 11.38 6.51 -15.68
N PRO A 44 10.04 6.39 -15.79
CA PRO A 44 9.22 5.86 -14.73
C PRO A 44 9.38 4.36 -14.49
N TYR A 45 9.89 3.62 -15.46
CA TYR A 45 9.97 2.15 -15.42
C TYR A 45 11.23 1.65 -14.72
N PRO A 46 11.18 0.42 -14.14
CA PRO A 46 12.37 -0.27 -13.66
C PRO A 46 13.39 -0.53 -14.78
N SER A 47 14.67 -0.60 -14.43
CA SER A 47 15.77 -0.84 -15.35
C SER A 47 15.89 -2.34 -15.73
N VAL A 48 14.93 -2.83 -16.51
CA VAL A 48 14.89 -4.25 -16.98
C VAL A 48 15.05 -4.30 -18.48
N THR A 49 15.94 -5.17 -18.99
CA THR A 49 16.10 -5.37 -20.43
C THR A 49 15.09 -6.38 -20.97
N ARG A 50 14.92 -6.40 -22.29
CA ARG A 50 14.07 -7.38 -22.97
C ARG A 50 14.56 -8.80 -22.74
N GLU A 51 15.88 -9.04 -22.83
CA GLU A 51 16.49 -10.35 -22.61
C GLU A 51 16.29 -10.84 -21.16
N GLU A 52 16.21 -9.94 -20.20
CA GLU A 52 15.87 -10.29 -18.83
C GLU A 52 14.39 -10.65 -18.71
N LEU A 53 13.48 -9.87 -19.32
CA LEU A 53 12.04 -10.16 -19.31
C LEU A 53 11.70 -11.50 -19.95
N GLU A 54 12.39 -11.88 -21.04
CA GLU A 54 12.21 -13.15 -21.72
C GLU A 54 12.64 -14.36 -20.85
N LYS A 55 13.51 -14.15 -19.84
CA LYS A 55 13.94 -15.17 -18.87
C LYS A 55 13.08 -15.23 -17.60
N VAL A 56 12.20 -14.26 -17.39
CA VAL A 56 11.34 -14.22 -16.21
C VAL A 56 10.19 -15.21 -16.37
N GLY A 57 10.23 -16.29 -15.60
CA GLY A 57 9.16 -17.29 -15.56
C GLY A 57 7.92 -16.83 -14.76
N TYR A 58 8.16 -16.06 -13.70
CA TYR A 58 7.11 -15.64 -12.76
C TYR A 58 7.29 -14.19 -12.31
N ILE A 59 6.21 -13.45 -12.26
CA ILE A 59 6.13 -12.16 -11.52
C ILE A 59 5.20 -12.36 -10.34
N PHE A 60 5.72 -12.28 -9.12
CA PHE A 60 4.95 -12.25 -7.88
C PHE A 60 4.62 -10.80 -7.55
N MET A 61 3.35 -10.45 -7.60
CA MET A 61 2.89 -9.07 -7.36
C MET A 61 2.35 -8.95 -5.95
N THR A 62 2.98 -8.10 -5.13
CA THR A 62 2.62 -7.96 -3.72
C THR A 62 1.28 -7.25 -3.55
N HIS A 63 1.03 -6.17 -4.28
CA HIS A 63 -0.24 -5.43 -4.20
C HIS A 63 -0.46 -4.48 -5.39
N CYS A 64 -1.63 -3.81 -5.42
CA CYS A 64 -2.12 -3.07 -6.58
C CYS A 64 -1.57 -1.64 -6.74
N HIS A 65 -0.82 -1.09 -5.79
CA HIS A 65 -0.31 0.27 -5.91
C HIS A 65 0.66 0.40 -7.09
N LYS A 66 0.66 1.58 -7.74
CA LYS A 66 1.40 1.78 -9.01
C LYS A 66 2.90 1.62 -8.89
N ASP A 67 3.46 1.92 -7.73
CA ASP A 67 4.88 1.74 -7.43
C ASP A 67 5.28 0.28 -7.21
N HIS A 68 4.30 -0.66 -7.26
CA HIS A 68 4.49 -2.11 -7.23
C HIS A 68 3.96 -2.83 -8.47
N SER A 69 2.94 -2.30 -9.15
CA SER A 69 2.26 -2.97 -10.25
C SER A 69 2.27 -2.21 -11.59
N GLY A 70 2.63 -0.92 -11.56
CA GLY A 70 2.35 0.00 -12.67
C GLY A 70 3.11 -0.25 -13.96
N ALA A 71 4.23 -1.00 -13.94
CA ALA A 71 4.99 -1.35 -15.14
C ALA A 71 4.55 -2.68 -15.77
N PHE A 72 3.55 -3.38 -15.23
CA PHE A 72 3.20 -4.72 -15.69
C PHE A 72 2.83 -4.75 -17.19
N SER A 73 1.95 -3.86 -17.65
CA SER A 73 1.59 -3.80 -19.08
C SER A 73 2.80 -3.49 -19.96
N TYR A 74 3.67 -2.57 -19.54
CA TYR A 74 4.91 -2.28 -20.23
C TYR A 74 5.82 -3.51 -20.32
N PHE A 75 5.92 -4.33 -19.27
CA PHE A 75 6.72 -5.55 -19.30
C PHE A 75 6.16 -6.59 -20.27
N VAL A 76 4.84 -6.77 -20.31
CA VAL A 76 4.19 -7.66 -21.29
C VAL A 76 4.50 -7.20 -22.73
N GLU A 77 4.37 -5.91 -23.02
CA GLU A 77 4.69 -5.33 -24.33
C GLU A 77 6.16 -5.46 -24.71
N ASN A 78 7.07 -5.57 -23.72
CA ASN A 78 8.52 -5.66 -23.92
C ASN A 78 9.10 -7.06 -23.72
N GLY A 79 8.27 -8.11 -23.74
CA GLY A 79 8.78 -9.49 -23.87
C GLY A 79 8.47 -10.41 -22.70
N PHE A 80 7.85 -9.94 -21.59
CA PHE A 80 7.40 -10.84 -20.55
C PHE A 80 6.28 -11.76 -21.06
N SER A 81 6.48 -13.06 -20.94
CA SER A 81 5.53 -14.09 -21.35
C SER A 81 5.33 -15.17 -20.27
N GLY A 82 5.86 -14.97 -19.08
CA GLY A 82 5.74 -15.84 -17.92
C GLY A 82 4.36 -15.84 -17.27
N ILE A 83 4.29 -16.27 -16.03
CA ILE A 83 3.08 -16.32 -15.22
C ILE A 83 3.05 -15.14 -14.25
N LEU A 84 1.95 -14.40 -14.20
CA LEU A 84 1.67 -13.44 -13.15
C LEU A 84 1.07 -14.16 -11.95
N VAL A 85 1.62 -13.97 -10.76
CA VAL A 85 1.11 -14.50 -9.49
C VAL A 85 0.66 -13.34 -8.63
N ALA A 86 -0.62 -13.25 -8.33
CA ALA A 86 -1.20 -12.15 -7.56
C ALA A 86 -2.50 -12.57 -6.87
N SER A 87 -2.92 -11.83 -5.83
CA SER A 87 -4.25 -12.01 -5.25
C SER A 87 -5.35 -11.53 -6.21
N ALA A 88 -6.55 -12.13 -6.12
CA ALA A 88 -7.72 -11.70 -6.89
C ALA A 88 -8.00 -10.20 -6.68
N MET A 89 -7.90 -9.72 -5.44
CA MET A 89 -8.13 -8.32 -5.10
C MET A 89 -7.07 -7.40 -5.71
N THR A 90 -5.79 -7.78 -5.73
CA THR A 90 -4.72 -7.02 -6.40
C THR A 90 -5.00 -6.85 -7.90
N LEU A 91 -5.45 -7.92 -8.58
CA LEU A 91 -5.83 -7.85 -9.98
C LEU A 91 -7.04 -6.94 -10.21
N CYS A 92 -8.06 -7.06 -9.36
CA CYS A 92 -9.29 -6.25 -9.42
C CYS A 92 -8.98 -4.76 -9.26
N LEU A 93 -8.31 -4.37 -8.17
CA LEU A 93 -8.01 -2.97 -7.84
C LEU A 93 -6.97 -2.36 -8.81
N GLY A 94 -5.99 -3.15 -9.24
CA GLY A 94 -5.00 -2.77 -10.23
C GLY A 94 -5.55 -2.73 -11.66
N LYS A 95 -6.76 -3.25 -11.89
CA LYS A 95 -7.38 -3.43 -13.22
C LYS A 95 -6.47 -4.19 -14.18
N ILE A 96 -5.81 -5.22 -13.66
CA ILE A 96 -4.86 -6.03 -14.40
C ILE A 96 -5.59 -7.23 -15.01
N GLN A 97 -5.43 -7.41 -16.32
CA GLN A 97 -5.96 -8.56 -17.06
C GLN A 97 -4.81 -9.20 -17.83
N TYR A 98 -4.52 -10.46 -17.53
CA TYR A 98 -3.48 -11.21 -18.21
C TYR A 98 -3.84 -12.70 -18.26
N GLN A 99 -3.74 -13.31 -19.43
CA GLN A 99 -4.22 -14.69 -19.64
C GLN A 99 -3.44 -15.73 -18.84
N ARG A 100 -2.12 -15.51 -18.64
CA ARG A 100 -1.23 -16.42 -17.89
C ARG A 100 -1.11 -15.95 -16.44
N THR A 101 -2.22 -15.93 -15.73
CA THR A 101 -2.27 -15.50 -14.33
C THR A 101 -2.59 -16.68 -13.42
N HIS A 102 -1.82 -16.82 -12.35
CA HIS A 102 -2.15 -17.66 -11.21
C HIS A 102 -2.72 -16.78 -10.10
N ILE A 103 -3.99 -16.99 -9.78
CA ILE A 103 -4.73 -16.17 -8.82
C ILE A 103 -4.60 -16.79 -7.42
N LEU A 104 -4.12 -16.00 -6.47
CA LEU A 104 -4.05 -16.33 -5.05
C LEU A 104 -5.24 -15.71 -4.31
N CYS A 105 -5.69 -16.36 -3.24
CA CYS A 105 -6.78 -15.86 -2.40
C CYS A 105 -8.04 -15.54 -3.23
N GLU A 106 -8.42 -16.43 -4.14
CA GLU A 106 -9.63 -16.27 -4.96
C GLU A 106 -10.89 -16.51 -4.12
N SER A 107 -10.77 -17.31 -3.07
CA SER A 107 -11.85 -17.68 -2.17
C SER A 107 -11.40 -17.58 -0.70
N PRO A 108 -12.34 -17.36 0.25
CA PRO A 108 -12.02 -17.39 1.68
C PRO A 108 -11.43 -18.73 2.14
N PHE A 109 -11.69 -19.82 1.42
CA PHE A 109 -11.18 -21.16 1.72
C PHE A 109 -9.71 -21.34 1.30
N ASP A 110 -9.22 -20.52 0.36
CA ASP A 110 -7.82 -20.53 -0.05
C ASP A 110 -6.95 -19.76 0.95
N HIS A 111 -7.61 -19.11 1.92
CA HIS A 111 -6.98 -18.26 2.90
C HIS A 111 -6.90 -18.98 4.24
N VAL A 112 -5.76 -19.63 4.48
CA VAL A 112 -5.47 -20.23 5.79
C VAL A 112 -4.93 -19.14 6.71
N CYS A 113 -5.41 -19.08 7.96
CA CYS A 113 -4.81 -18.20 8.97
C CYS A 113 -3.32 -18.48 9.06
N GLY A 114 -2.49 -17.46 8.76
CA GLY A 114 -1.02 -17.59 8.68
C GLY A 114 -0.47 -17.71 7.26
N GLY A 115 -1.31 -17.50 6.23
CA GLY A 115 -0.90 -17.52 4.84
C GLY A 115 -1.16 -18.82 4.09
N GLY A 116 -0.76 -18.85 2.83
CA GLY A 116 -0.84 -20.01 1.94
C GLY A 116 0.55 -20.49 1.52
N ASP A 117 0.56 -21.63 0.86
CA ASP A 117 1.75 -22.30 0.36
C ASP A 117 1.43 -22.95 -0.99
N ILE A 118 2.25 -22.68 -2.00
CA ILE A 118 2.02 -23.16 -3.36
C ILE A 118 3.33 -23.47 -4.08
N GLU A 119 3.32 -24.50 -4.92
CA GLU A 119 4.45 -24.89 -5.75
C GLU A 119 4.32 -24.37 -7.19
N PHE A 120 5.43 -23.88 -7.73
CA PHE A 120 5.58 -23.39 -9.08
C PHE A 120 6.81 -24.02 -9.72
N GLY A 121 6.70 -25.26 -10.18
CA GLY A 121 7.84 -26.00 -10.71
C GLY A 121 8.93 -26.19 -9.66
N GLU A 122 10.08 -25.54 -9.83
CA GLU A 122 11.22 -25.59 -8.88
C GLU A 122 11.07 -24.58 -7.73
N LEU A 123 10.06 -23.73 -7.75
CA LEU A 123 9.81 -22.72 -6.72
C LEU A 123 8.66 -23.14 -5.82
N ARG A 124 8.82 -22.85 -4.54
CA ARG A 124 7.76 -22.88 -3.54
C ARG A 124 7.55 -21.47 -3.01
N ALA A 125 6.32 -20.98 -3.00
CA ALA A 125 5.98 -19.68 -2.46
C ALA A 125 5.04 -19.82 -1.26
N GLU A 126 5.50 -19.37 -0.10
CA GLU A 126 4.67 -19.11 1.07
C GLU A 126 4.24 -17.64 1.04
N TYR A 127 3.01 -17.34 1.43
CA TYR A 127 2.49 -15.98 1.41
C TYR A 127 1.47 -15.73 2.52
N GLY A 128 1.30 -14.47 2.87
CA GLY A 128 0.27 -14.04 3.83
C GLY A 128 -0.10 -12.57 3.60
N ARG A 129 -1.17 -12.12 4.28
CA ARG A 129 -1.64 -10.74 4.17
C ARG A 129 -0.65 -9.78 4.80
N SER A 130 -0.35 -8.67 4.11
CA SER A 130 0.62 -7.68 4.58
C SER A 130 0.04 -6.60 5.51
N GLY A 131 -1.31 -6.49 5.61
CA GLY A 131 -1.98 -5.49 6.44
C GLY A 131 -1.95 -4.06 5.91
N HIS A 132 -1.36 -3.83 4.74
CA HIS A 132 -1.21 -2.52 4.11
C HIS A 132 -2.47 -2.07 3.34
N CYS A 133 -3.02 -2.96 2.54
CA CYS A 133 -4.23 -2.72 1.75
C CYS A 133 -4.93 -4.06 1.40
N PRO A 134 -6.19 -4.03 0.92
CA PRO A 134 -6.85 -5.24 0.43
C PRO A 134 -6.06 -5.84 -0.75
N GLY A 135 -5.85 -7.13 -0.73
CA GLY A 135 -5.06 -7.84 -1.73
C GLY A 135 -3.56 -7.83 -1.46
N GLY A 136 -3.08 -7.05 -0.48
CA GLY A 136 -1.66 -6.94 -0.17
C GLY A 136 -1.10 -8.21 0.47
N LEU A 137 -0.01 -8.73 -0.10
CA LEU A 137 0.67 -9.96 0.32
C LEU A 137 2.15 -9.73 0.58
N TRP A 138 2.69 -10.45 1.56
CA TRP A 138 4.11 -10.76 1.65
C TRP A 138 4.38 -12.13 1.02
N PHE A 139 5.61 -12.38 0.57
CA PHE A 139 6.04 -13.64 -0.01
C PHE A 139 7.34 -14.13 0.61
N LYS A 140 7.44 -15.46 0.84
CA LYS A 140 8.70 -16.16 0.99
C LYS A 140 8.82 -17.17 -0.15
N ILE A 141 9.79 -16.95 -1.03
CA ILE A 141 10.00 -17.77 -2.23
C ILE A 141 11.26 -18.60 -2.02
N THR A 142 11.11 -19.91 -2.15
CA THR A 142 12.16 -20.88 -1.91
C THR A 142 12.42 -21.66 -3.20
N ASP A 143 13.66 -21.78 -3.60
CA ASP A 143 14.15 -22.77 -4.57
C ASP A 143 14.92 -23.89 -3.83
N GLU A 144 15.56 -24.82 -4.56
CA GLU A 144 16.32 -25.92 -3.95
C GLU A 144 17.45 -25.44 -3.00
N THR A 145 17.88 -24.20 -3.09
CA THR A 145 19.12 -23.71 -2.46
C THR A 145 18.95 -22.46 -1.62
N VAL A 146 17.93 -21.65 -1.89
CA VAL A 146 17.79 -20.29 -1.35
C VAL A 146 16.34 -19.97 -1.00
N ARG A 147 16.18 -19.30 0.15
CA ARG A 147 14.92 -18.70 0.59
C ARG A 147 15.06 -17.19 0.51
N ALA A 148 14.16 -16.54 -0.22
CA ALA A 148 14.09 -15.09 -0.31
C ALA A 148 12.73 -14.60 0.21
N PHE A 149 12.76 -13.69 1.17
CA PHE A 149 11.57 -13.08 1.77
C PHE A 149 11.35 -11.66 1.21
N PHE A 150 10.10 -11.33 0.91
CA PHE A 150 9.67 -10.02 0.43
C PHE A 150 8.45 -9.58 1.22
N SER A 151 8.58 -8.53 2.03
CA SER A 151 7.47 -8.05 2.85
C SER A 151 6.33 -7.42 2.03
N GLY A 152 6.61 -6.95 0.80
CA GLY A 152 5.78 -5.93 0.17
C GLY A 152 5.66 -4.73 1.10
N ASP A 153 4.72 -3.84 0.85
CA ASP A 153 4.35 -2.81 1.82
C ASP A 153 3.65 -3.48 3.01
N TYR A 154 4.15 -3.24 4.22
CA TYR A 154 3.77 -4.03 5.39
C TYR A 154 3.32 -3.18 6.57
N GLN A 155 2.21 -3.59 7.21
CA GLN A 155 1.65 -2.92 8.39
C GLN A 155 0.94 -3.91 9.31
N GLU A 156 1.63 -4.44 10.32
CA GLU A 156 1.06 -5.37 11.30
C GLU A 156 0.03 -4.72 12.23
N ASP A 157 0.27 -3.44 12.60
CA ASP A 157 -0.57 -2.67 13.55
C ASP A 157 -1.70 -1.89 12.85
N SER A 158 -2.24 -2.39 11.73
CA SER A 158 -3.44 -1.79 11.13
C SER A 158 -4.66 -1.99 12.04
N LEU A 159 -5.48 -0.94 12.20
CA LEU A 159 -6.74 -1.01 12.93
C LEU A 159 -7.83 -1.74 12.16
N PHE A 160 -7.71 -1.79 10.83
CA PHE A 160 -8.79 -2.23 9.96
C PHE A 160 -8.41 -3.42 9.07
N TYR A 161 -7.20 -3.44 8.53
CA TYR A 161 -6.73 -4.52 7.67
C TYR A 161 -6.20 -5.70 8.49
N ALA A 162 -6.51 -6.90 8.03
CA ALA A 162 -5.94 -8.12 8.59
C ALA A 162 -4.51 -8.31 8.10
N CYS A 163 -3.63 -8.72 9.00
CA CYS A 163 -2.24 -9.03 8.72
C CYS A 163 -1.91 -10.43 9.23
N ASP A 164 -1.19 -11.22 8.44
CA ASP A 164 -0.61 -12.47 8.86
C ASP A 164 0.84 -12.18 9.27
N ALA A 165 1.05 -12.13 10.59
CA ALA A 165 2.31 -11.68 11.17
C ALA A 165 3.49 -12.55 10.73
N VAL A 166 4.60 -11.90 10.38
CA VAL A 166 5.84 -12.54 9.97
C VAL A 166 6.69 -12.84 11.20
N LYS A 167 6.74 -14.11 11.62
CA LYS A 167 7.49 -14.57 12.79
C LYS A 167 8.18 -15.90 12.52
N ASP A 168 9.35 -16.07 13.11
CA ASP A 168 10.16 -17.30 13.03
C ASP A 168 10.46 -17.72 11.58
N GLN A 169 10.51 -16.75 10.65
CA GLN A 169 10.85 -17.01 9.27
C GLN A 169 12.36 -17.03 9.09
N GLU A 170 12.82 -17.99 8.29
CA GLU A 170 14.22 -18.08 7.87
C GLU A 170 14.35 -17.70 6.39
N ALA A 171 15.33 -16.84 6.07
CA ALA A 171 15.65 -16.50 4.69
C ALA A 171 17.14 -16.05 4.56
N GLU A 172 17.78 -16.44 3.48
CA GLU A 172 19.11 -15.97 3.11
C GLU A 172 19.09 -14.51 2.68
N LEU A 173 17.96 -14.08 2.11
CA LEU A 173 17.69 -12.69 1.72
C LEU A 173 16.30 -12.26 2.20
N ALA A 174 16.20 -11.07 2.79
CA ALA A 174 14.93 -10.43 3.09
C ALA A 174 14.89 -9.02 2.49
N VAL A 175 13.89 -8.74 1.66
CA VAL A 175 13.59 -7.41 1.12
C VAL A 175 12.43 -6.84 1.95
N ILE A 176 12.71 -5.79 2.74
CA ILE A 176 11.82 -5.32 3.80
C ILE A 176 11.40 -3.87 3.56
N ASP A 177 10.09 -3.58 3.71
CA ASP A 177 9.52 -2.24 3.63
C ASP A 177 10.12 -1.29 4.67
N CYS A 178 10.65 -0.18 4.19
CA CYS A 178 11.27 0.87 4.98
C CYS A 178 10.75 2.27 4.63
N ALA A 179 9.56 2.37 4.04
CA ALA A 179 8.96 3.63 3.63
C ALA A 179 8.87 4.65 4.78
N HIS A 180 8.63 4.17 6.00
CA HIS A 180 8.54 4.99 7.21
C HIS A 180 9.72 4.83 8.17
N ASN A 181 10.89 4.42 7.70
CA ASN A 181 12.10 4.26 8.52
C ASN A 181 12.53 5.54 9.27
N HIS A 182 12.14 6.71 8.77
CA HIS A 182 12.38 8.00 9.43
C HIS A 182 11.41 8.31 10.59
N ILE A 183 10.42 7.44 10.84
CA ILE A 183 9.39 7.61 11.87
C ILE A 183 9.68 6.67 13.03
N ASN A 184 9.95 7.26 14.19
CA ASN A 184 10.20 6.52 15.43
C ASN A 184 8.97 6.44 16.34
N SER A 185 7.96 7.31 16.11
CA SER A 185 6.74 7.32 16.92
C SER A 185 5.91 6.06 16.68
N PRO A 186 5.41 5.43 17.74
CA PRO A 186 4.49 4.31 17.63
C PRO A 186 3.22 4.68 16.83
N ALA A 187 2.65 3.74 16.09
CA ALA A 187 1.44 3.96 15.30
C ALA A 187 0.28 4.53 16.12
N ARG A 188 0.16 4.15 17.40
CA ARG A 188 -0.83 4.69 18.33
C ARG A 188 -0.68 6.20 18.51
N GLU A 189 0.53 6.69 18.77
CA GLU A 189 0.81 8.12 18.94
C GLU A 189 0.49 8.91 17.67
N LEU A 190 0.83 8.38 16.51
CA LEU A 190 0.51 9.02 15.23
C LEU A 190 -1.01 9.16 15.03
N ARG A 191 -1.78 8.15 15.39
CA ARG A 191 -3.25 8.20 15.34
C ARG A 191 -3.82 9.18 16.36
N GLU A 192 -3.28 9.23 17.57
CA GLU A 192 -3.65 10.21 18.62
C GLU A 192 -3.37 11.64 18.16
N ASN A 193 -2.26 11.91 17.48
CA ASN A 193 -1.93 13.22 16.91
C ASN A 193 -2.94 13.67 15.85
N ILE A 194 -3.38 12.76 14.98
CA ILE A 194 -4.44 13.07 14.00
C ILE A 194 -5.75 13.40 14.72
N THR A 195 -6.14 12.57 15.68
CA THR A 195 -7.38 12.74 16.44
C THR A 195 -7.39 14.06 17.22
N ALA A 196 -6.27 14.40 17.86
CA ALA A 196 -6.11 15.67 18.58
C ALA A 196 -6.20 16.88 17.63
N ARG A 197 -5.60 16.78 16.42
CA ARG A 197 -5.71 17.86 15.43
C ARG A 197 -7.15 18.04 14.94
N VAL A 198 -7.85 16.94 14.63
CA VAL A 198 -9.28 16.99 14.24
C VAL A 198 -10.13 17.57 15.36
N SER A 199 -9.95 17.11 16.60
CA SER A 199 -10.68 17.66 17.77
C SER A 199 -10.53 19.18 17.88
N ARG A 200 -9.31 19.70 17.66
CA ARG A 200 -9.07 21.14 17.71
C ARG A 200 -9.81 21.86 16.59
N SER A 201 -9.71 21.38 15.34
CA SER A 201 -10.41 21.98 14.21
C SER A 201 -11.92 22.05 14.45
N LEU A 202 -12.53 20.95 14.90
CA LEU A 202 -13.97 20.89 15.16
C LEU A 202 -14.37 21.80 16.32
N ALA A 203 -13.58 21.92 17.38
CA ALA A 203 -13.82 22.83 18.50
C ALA A 203 -13.73 24.30 18.08
N GLU A 204 -12.94 24.63 17.08
CA GLU A 204 -12.83 25.96 16.46
C GLU A 204 -13.93 26.21 15.41
N GLY A 205 -14.82 25.26 15.18
CA GLY A 205 -15.91 25.34 14.20
C GLY A 205 -15.46 25.13 12.74
N CYS A 206 -14.25 24.59 12.54
CA CYS A 206 -13.70 24.33 11.22
C CYS A 206 -14.06 22.92 10.75
N ASN A 207 -14.51 22.79 9.52
CA ASN A 207 -14.61 21.48 8.85
C ASN A 207 -13.22 20.96 8.49
N VAL A 208 -13.08 19.64 8.40
CA VAL A 208 -11.80 19.00 8.10
C VAL A 208 -11.90 18.20 6.80
N ILE A 209 -10.90 18.35 5.90
CA ILE A 209 -10.82 17.57 4.67
C ILE A 209 -9.51 16.76 4.68
N PHE A 210 -9.63 15.47 4.38
CA PHE A 210 -8.52 14.54 4.21
C PHE A 210 -8.39 14.13 2.73
N PRO A 211 -7.40 14.63 1.99
CA PRO A 211 -6.99 14.03 0.71
C PRO A 211 -6.36 12.67 0.97
N VAL A 212 -6.99 11.60 0.48
CA VAL A 212 -6.57 10.20 0.71
C VAL A 212 -6.36 9.46 -0.60
N PRO A 213 -5.57 8.36 -0.62
CA PRO A 213 -5.47 7.52 -1.81
C PRO A 213 -6.78 6.79 -2.09
N GLN A 214 -6.94 6.34 -3.32
CA GLN A 214 -8.11 5.57 -3.75
C GLN A 214 -8.25 4.25 -3.00
N TYR A 215 -7.12 3.58 -2.71
CA TYR A 215 -7.09 2.28 -2.04
C TYR A 215 -6.19 2.35 -0.79
N GLY A 216 -6.45 1.46 0.17
CA GLY A 216 -5.67 1.33 1.39
C GLY A 216 -6.08 2.31 2.49
N ARG A 217 -5.16 3.12 2.98
CA ARG A 217 -5.28 3.89 4.24
C ARG A 217 -6.53 4.75 4.40
N GLY A 218 -7.18 5.19 3.31
CA GLY A 218 -8.39 6.01 3.40
C GLY A 218 -9.52 5.29 4.14
N LEU A 219 -9.68 4.00 3.92
CA LEU A 219 -10.72 3.19 4.57
C LEU A 219 -10.42 2.96 6.06
N GLU A 220 -9.16 2.72 6.42
CA GLU A 220 -8.75 2.63 7.82
C GLU A 220 -8.88 3.96 8.56
N LEU A 221 -8.52 5.08 7.91
CA LEU A 221 -8.71 6.42 8.46
C LEU A 221 -10.19 6.73 8.68
N PHE A 222 -11.06 6.35 7.76
CA PHE A 222 -12.51 6.48 7.92
C PHE A 222 -13.00 5.73 9.17
N TYR A 223 -12.56 4.47 9.33
CA TYR A 223 -12.87 3.69 10.52
C TYR A 223 -12.41 4.40 11.81
N MET A 224 -11.16 4.83 11.87
CA MET A 224 -10.59 5.52 13.02
C MET A 224 -11.39 6.80 13.37
N LEU A 225 -11.72 7.61 12.38
CA LEU A 225 -12.46 8.85 12.56
C LEU A 225 -13.89 8.61 13.07
N LYS A 226 -14.58 7.59 12.54
CA LYS A 226 -15.92 7.21 13.02
C LYS A 226 -15.90 6.70 14.45
N GLN A 227 -14.83 6.01 14.87
CA GLN A 227 -14.67 5.58 16.26
C GLN A 227 -14.36 6.77 17.20
N ALA A 228 -13.49 7.68 16.78
CA ALA A 228 -13.07 8.81 17.59
C ALA A 228 -14.15 9.91 17.68
N PHE A 229 -14.96 10.08 16.62
CA PHE A 229 -15.96 11.14 16.49
C PHE A 229 -17.34 10.57 16.10
N PRO A 230 -17.99 9.76 16.95
CA PRO A 230 -19.24 9.06 16.58
C PRO A 230 -20.41 9.99 16.25
N GLN A 231 -20.38 11.23 16.75
CA GLN A 231 -21.43 12.23 16.51
C GLN A 231 -21.14 13.14 15.31
N ALA A 232 -19.88 13.13 14.79
CA ALA A 232 -19.52 13.97 13.68
C ALA A 232 -20.09 13.44 12.35
N ALA A 233 -20.49 14.37 11.49
CA ALA A 233 -20.88 14.08 10.11
C ALA A 233 -19.65 13.77 9.27
N VAL A 234 -19.17 12.51 9.32
CA VAL A 234 -18.06 12.02 8.48
C VAL A 234 -18.62 11.63 7.12
N CYS A 235 -18.23 12.35 6.08
CA CYS A 235 -18.63 12.15 4.70
C CYS A 235 -17.45 11.68 3.83
N VAL A 236 -17.78 11.18 2.64
CA VAL A 236 -16.80 10.77 1.63
C VAL A 236 -17.18 11.37 0.27
N ASP A 237 -16.19 11.53 -0.62
CA ASP A 237 -16.49 11.88 -2.01
C ASP A 237 -16.92 10.64 -2.83
N ARG A 238 -17.48 10.87 -4.02
CA ARG A 238 -17.90 9.80 -4.93
C ARG A 238 -16.73 8.88 -5.30
N GLY A 239 -15.54 9.44 -5.51
CA GLY A 239 -14.36 8.65 -5.83
C GLY A 239 -13.98 7.68 -4.70
N PHE A 240 -14.08 8.12 -3.45
CA PHE A 240 -13.89 7.24 -2.29
C PHE A 240 -14.96 6.14 -2.23
N ALA A 241 -16.24 6.52 -2.42
CA ALA A 241 -17.36 5.57 -2.34
C ALA A 241 -17.24 4.45 -3.38
N ASP A 242 -16.88 4.79 -4.62
CA ASP A 242 -16.69 3.83 -5.69
C ASP A 242 -15.52 2.86 -5.37
N CYS A 243 -14.40 3.40 -4.89
CA CYS A 243 -13.26 2.57 -4.48
C CYS A 243 -13.56 1.69 -3.25
N ALA A 244 -14.30 2.21 -2.26
CA ALA A 244 -14.72 1.43 -1.10
C ALA A 244 -15.62 0.26 -1.50
N GLY A 245 -16.53 0.48 -2.46
CA GLY A 245 -17.38 -0.58 -3.02
C GLY A 245 -16.58 -1.71 -3.66
N GLU A 246 -15.50 -1.39 -4.37
CA GLU A 246 -14.61 -2.40 -4.94
C GLU A 246 -13.82 -3.14 -3.85
N MET A 247 -13.21 -2.40 -2.93
CA MET A 247 -12.41 -2.98 -1.85
C MET A 247 -13.20 -3.94 -0.96
N LEU A 248 -14.48 -3.66 -0.67
CA LEU A 248 -15.31 -4.45 0.24
C LEU A 248 -15.95 -5.69 -0.39
N LYS A 249 -15.69 -5.99 -1.66
CA LYS A 249 -16.19 -7.23 -2.31
C LYS A 249 -15.67 -8.49 -1.62
N GLU A 250 -14.48 -8.42 -1.05
CA GLU A 250 -13.84 -9.55 -0.36
C GLU A 250 -13.56 -9.17 1.09
N THR A 251 -14.18 -9.86 2.03
CA THR A 251 -14.20 -9.46 3.44
C THR A 251 -13.03 -9.99 4.27
N TRP A 252 -12.34 -11.01 3.82
CA TRP A 252 -11.22 -11.64 4.54
C TRP A 252 -9.93 -10.80 4.58
N TRP A 253 -9.87 -9.70 3.83
CA TRP A 253 -8.79 -8.71 3.90
C TRP A 253 -8.86 -7.82 5.15
N TYR A 254 -9.94 -7.92 5.92
CA TYR A 254 -10.23 -7.05 7.05
C TYR A 254 -10.28 -7.79 8.37
N ARG A 255 -10.02 -7.09 9.45
CA ARG A 255 -10.30 -7.57 10.80
C ARG A 255 -11.82 -7.68 11.00
N GLU A 256 -12.28 -8.81 11.49
CA GLU A 256 -13.73 -9.13 11.57
C GLU A 256 -14.51 -8.12 12.42
N GLY A 257 -14.03 -7.76 13.63
CA GLY A 257 -14.69 -6.82 14.51
C GLY A 257 -14.86 -5.42 13.91
N PRO A 258 -13.77 -4.77 13.46
CA PRO A 258 -13.81 -3.51 12.75
C PRO A 258 -14.71 -3.52 11.51
N LEU A 259 -14.64 -4.55 10.69
CA LEU A 259 -15.48 -4.68 9.50
C LEU A 259 -16.97 -4.73 9.87
N LYS A 260 -17.37 -5.60 10.82
CA LYS A 260 -18.76 -5.71 11.28
C LYS A 260 -19.29 -4.38 11.83
N ALA A 261 -18.45 -3.66 12.60
CA ALA A 261 -18.83 -2.35 13.15
C ALA A 261 -19.06 -1.28 12.08
N MET A 262 -18.43 -1.42 10.90
CA MET A 262 -18.40 -0.37 9.88
C MET A 262 -19.26 -0.62 8.65
N GLN A 263 -19.65 -1.87 8.34
CA GLN A 263 -20.31 -2.20 7.07
C GLN A 263 -21.54 -1.34 6.78
N HIS A 264 -22.47 -1.23 7.74
CA HIS A 264 -23.70 -0.43 7.55
C HIS A 264 -23.43 1.07 7.48
N VAL A 265 -22.57 1.57 8.37
CA VAL A 265 -22.21 3.00 8.44
C VAL A 265 -21.52 3.43 7.14
N LEU A 266 -20.61 2.61 6.64
CA LEU A 266 -19.87 2.89 5.40
C LEU A 266 -20.80 2.84 4.18
N ALA A 267 -21.69 1.84 4.10
CA ALA A 267 -22.67 1.74 3.01
C ALA A 267 -23.60 2.95 2.95
N ASP A 268 -24.13 3.39 4.10
CA ASP A 268 -24.98 4.59 4.20
C ASP A 268 -24.20 5.86 3.82
N THR A 269 -22.96 5.99 4.30
CA THR A 269 -22.08 7.12 3.96
C THR A 269 -21.75 7.17 2.48
N CYS A 270 -21.42 6.02 1.88
CA CYS A 270 -21.12 5.93 0.44
C CYS A 270 -22.33 6.22 -0.45
N ALA A 271 -23.54 5.80 -0.03
CA ALA A 271 -24.78 6.12 -0.74
C ALA A 271 -25.04 7.64 -0.80
N LYS A 272 -24.54 8.38 0.20
CA LYS A 272 -24.67 9.84 0.34
C LYS A 272 -23.38 10.57 -0.03
N ALA A 273 -22.53 9.99 -0.86
CA ALA A 273 -21.23 10.55 -1.22
C ALA A 273 -21.33 11.94 -1.88
N ILE A 274 -20.43 12.83 -1.51
CA ILE A 274 -20.34 14.20 -2.03
C ILE A 274 -19.68 14.14 -3.43
N ILE A 275 -20.17 14.98 -4.33
CA ILE A 275 -19.57 15.18 -5.65
C ILE A 275 -18.95 16.59 -5.68
N PRO A 276 -17.60 16.72 -5.61
CA PRO A 276 -16.94 18.01 -5.69
C PRO A 276 -17.38 18.80 -6.94
N GLY A 277 -17.71 20.09 -6.76
CA GLY A 277 -18.20 20.96 -7.84
C GLY A 277 -19.71 20.93 -8.07
N GLN A 278 -20.44 20.01 -7.45
CA GLN A 278 -21.91 20.06 -7.41
C GLN A 278 -22.39 20.75 -6.12
N LYS A 279 -23.50 21.45 -6.21
CA LYS A 279 -24.12 22.07 -5.04
C LYS A 279 -24.64 20.97 -4.12
N ASP A 280 -24.02 20.79 -2.97
CA ASP A 280 -24.49 19.92 -1.90
C ASP A 280 -24.92 20.78 -0.71
N GLU A 281 -26.17 20.68 -0.32
CA GLU A 281 -26.72 21.42 0.83
C GLU A 281 -26.47 20.70 2.16
N ARG A 282 -25.95 19.47 2.10
CA ARG A 282 -25.58 18.70 3.28
C ARG A 282 -24.24 19.20 3.82
N GLY A 283 -24.23 19.57 5.07
CA GLY A 283 -22.99 19.88 5.77
C GLY A 283 -22.18 18.60 6.08
N TYR A 284 -20.89 18.75 6.27
CA TYR A 284 -20.03 17.73 6.87
C TYR A 284 -19.12 18.38 7.92
N ASP A 285 -18.73 17.62 8.92
CA ASP A 285 -17.68 17.99 9.84
C ASP A 285 -16.32 17.50 9.32
N ILE A 286 -16.30 16.30 8.74
CA ILE A 286 -15.10 15.65 8.21
C ILE A 286 -15.42 15.07 6.82
N LEU A 287 -14.55 15.34 5.83
CA LEU A 287 -14.64 14.79 4.47
C LEU A 287 -13.37 14.03 4.10
N LEU A 288 -13.50 12.77 3.67
CA LEU A 288 -12.44 12.04 3.00
C LEU A 288 -12.62 12.14 1.49
N LEU A 289 -11.58 12.58 0.78
CA LEU A 289 -11.59 12.85 -0.65
C LEU A 289 -10.52 12.01 -1.34
N ALA A 290 -10.94 11.09 -2.24
CA ALA A 290 -10.06 10.11 -2.88
C ALA A 290 -9.21 10.73 -4.01
N ASP A 291 -8.34 11.64 -3.63
CA ASP A 291 -7.35 12.31 -4.49
C ASP A 291 -6.21 12.87 -3.66
N THR A 292 -5.25 12.02 -3.29
CA THR A 292 -4.14 12.34 -2.36
C THR A 292 -3.41 13.63 -2.69
N HIS A 293 -3.28 13.95 -3.98
CA HIS A 293 -2.49 15.10 -4.44
C HIS A 293 -3.33 16.20 -5.07
N LEU A 294 -4.68 16.06 -5.03
CA LEU A 294 -5.64 16.97 -5.68
C LEU A 294 -5.34 17.16 -7.18
N LYS A 295 -5.07 16.03 -7.88
CA LYS A 295 -4.76 16.02 -9.32
C LYS A 295 -5.98 16.35 -10.18
N LYS A 296 -7.18 16.03 -9.71
CA LYS A 296 -8.43 16.36 -10.40
C LYS A 296 -8.73 17.84 -10.18
N LYS A 297 -8.94 18.56 -11.28
CA LYS A 297 -9.15 20.01 -11.24
C LYS A 297 -10.35 20.41 -10.37
N GLU A 298 -11.44 19.66 -10.46
CA GLU A 298 -12.64 19.86 -9.64
C GLU A 298 -12.36 19.73 -8.15
N ASN A 299 -11.55 18.73 -7.76
CA ASN A 299 -11.17 18.51 -6.36
C ASN A 299 -10.27 19.63 -5.84
N ALA A 300 -9.29 20.06 -6.64
CA ALA A 300 -8.40 21.16 -6.28
C ALA A 300 -9.18 22.49 -6.08
N ILE A 301 -10.12 22.79 -6.96
CA ILE A 301 -11.00 23.97 -6.83
C ILE A 301 -11.83 23.85 -5.57
N TYR A 302 -12.51 22.71 -5.36
CA TYR A 302 -13.37 22.47 -4.20
C TYR A 302 -12.61 22.66 -2.88
N VAL A 303 -11.42 22.08 -2.75
CA VAL A 303 -10.60 22.18 -1.54
C VAL A 303 -10.13 23.62 -1.31
N ARG A 304 -9.70 24.34 -2.36
CA ARG A 304 -9.32 25.75 -2.21
C ARG A 304 -10.49 26.65 -1.78
N GLU A 305 -11.69 26.37 -2.25
CA GLU A 305 -12.90 27.09 -1.79
C GLU A 305 -13.23 26.74 -0.33
N ALA A 306 -13.08 25.47 0.07
CA ALA A 306 -13.28 25.04 1.45
C ALA A 306 -12.28 25.73 2.40
N VAL A 307 -11.00 25.85 2.02
CA VAL A 307 -9.99 26.62 2.77
C VAL A 307 -10.40 28.08 2.94
N ARG A 308 -10.88 28.72 1.89
CA ARG A 308 -11.37 30.13 1.98
C ARG A 308 -12.57 30.29 2.94
N ARG A 309 -13.32 29.20 3.17
CA ARG A 309 -14.45 29.18 4.13
C ARG A 309 -14.03 28.74 5.53
N GLY A 310 -12.73 28.55 5.78
CA GLY A 310 -12.19 28.19 7.08
C GLY A 310 -12.07 26.69 7.33
N SER A 311 -12.12 25.85 6.30
CA SER A 311 -11.88 24.41 6.48
C SER A 311 -10.38 24.11 6.64
N ASP A 312 -10.05 23.18 7.51
CA ASP A 312 -8.71 22.64 7.68
C ASP A 312 -8.45 21.47 6.73
N ILE A 313 -7.27 21.43 6.13
CA ILE A 313 -6.83 20.31 5.30
C ILE A 313 -5.78 19.51 6.07
N ILE A 314 -6.00 18.21 6.26
CA ILE A 314 -5.04 17.34 6.95
C ILE A 314 -4.46 16.33 5.96
N VAL A 315 -3.15 16.43 5.75
CA VAL A 315 -2.40 15.59 4.83
C VAL A 315 -1.73 14.46 5.60
N THR A 316 -2.08 13.21 5.28
CA THR A 316 -1.75 12.04 6.09
C THR A 316 -0.61 11.17 5.53
N GLY A 317 -0.01 11.55 4.42
CA GLY A 317 1.07 10.77 3.80
C GLY A 317 2.00 11.62 2.96
N ARG A 318 2.76 10.95 2.10
CA ARG A 318 3.73 11.58 1.22
C ARG A 318 3.05 12.59 0.28
N VAL A 319 3.70 13.71 0.08
CA VAL A 319 3.24 14.78 -0.82
C VAL A 319 4.12 14.78 -2.07
N LYS A 320 3.49 14.79 -3.24
CA LYS A 320 4.18 14.90 -4.52
C LYS A 320 4.60 16.34 -4.75
N CYS A 321 5.85 16.52 -5.17
CA CYS A 321 6.38 17.83 -5.53
C CYS A 321 5.53 18.51 -6.62
N LYS A 322 5.35 19.82 -6.50
CA LYS A 322 4.52 20.67 -7.39
C LYS A 322 3.04 20.26 -7.45
N SER A 323 2.55 19.50 -6.47
CA SER A 323 1.12 19.18 -6.36
C SER A 323 0.34 20.32 -5.71
N PRO A 324 -0.99 20.44 -5.96
CA PRO A 324 -1.83 21.38 -5.22
C PRO A 324 -1.80 21.20 -3.70
N VAL A 325 -1.57 19.98 -3.22
CA VAL A 325 -1.42 19.70 -1.78
C VAL A 325 -0.12 20.28 -1.21
N GLU A 326 1.00 20.19 -1.96
CA GLU A 326 2.25 20.84 -1.55
C GLU A 326 2.07 22.35 -1.42
N GLN A 327 1.44 22.98 -2.41
CA GLN A 327 1.15 24.41 -2.37
C GLN A 327 0.31 24.82 -1.14
N LEU A 328 -0.70 24.03 -0.78
CA LEU A 328 -1.51 24.28 0.43
C LEU A 328 -0.67 24.18 1.72
N LEU A 329 0.30 23.27 1.78
CA LEU A 329 1.23 23.16 2.91
C LEU A 329 2.19 24.35 2.97
N GLU A 330 2.74 24.79 1.84
CA GLU A 330 3.63 25.95 1.74
C GLU A 330 2.91 27.26 2.11
N GLU A 331 1.65 27.39 1.73
CA GLU A 331 0.77 28.51 2.08
C GLU A 331 0.28 28.49 3.55
N GLY A 332 0.60 27.43 4.32
CA GLY A 332 0.10 27.24 5.68
C GLY A 332 -1.41 26.94 5.75
N ALA A 333 -2.02 26.56 4.63
CA ALA A 333 -3.44 26.23 4.50
C ALA A 333 -3.73 24.72 4.71
N ALA A 334 -2.71 23.92 4.99
CA ALA A 334 -2.85 22.52 5.30
C ALA A 334 -1.89 22.11 6.42
N PHE A 335 -2.24 21.05 7.15
CA PHE A 335 -1.47 20.47 8.24
C PHE A 335 -0.96 19.09 7.86
N ARG A 336 0.29 18.78 8.18
CA ARG A 336 0.82 17.43 8.01
C ARG A 336 0.65 16.64 9.30
N CYS A 337 -0.13 15.55 9.23
CA CYS A 337 -0.27 14.58 10.32
C CYS A 337 -0.04 13.19 9.73
N HIS A 338 1.08 12.56 10.11
CA HIS A 338 1.43 11.27 9.53
C HIS A 338 0.45 10.16 9.95
N PHE A 339 -0.09 9.40 8.99
CA PHE A 339 -0.89 8.20 9.26
C PHE A 339 -0.03 6.95 9.12
N PRO A 340 -0.05 6.03 10.11
CA PRO A 340 0.77 4.82 10.08
C PRO A 340 0.17 3.78 9.12
N HIS A 341 0.64 3.74 7.88
CA HIS A 341 0.19 2.77 6.86
C HIS A 341 1.34 1.93 6.28
N HIS A 342 2.54 2.12 6.77
CA HIS A 342 3.71 1.26 6.66
C HIS A 342 4.30 1.07 8.05
N GLN A 343 5.10 0.03 8.21
CA GLN A 343 5.80 -0.20 9.46
C GLN A 343 6.75 0.97 9.78
N SER A 344 6.78 1.36 11.06
CA SER A 344 7.75 2.31 11.58
C SER A 344 9.15 1.68 11.65
N ARG A 345 10.16 2.48 11.98
CA ARG A 345 11.51 1.96 12.26
C ARG A 345 11.50 0.89 13.35
N THR A 346 10.79 1.14 14.44
CA THR A 346 10.67 0.19 15.56
C THR A 346 9.98 -1.11 15.13
N ASP A 347 8.94 -1.05 14.30
CA ASP A 347 8.24 -2.24 13.81
C ASP A 347 9.12 -3.04 12.84
N MET A 348 9.88 -2.36 11.98
CA MET A 348 10.86 -3.00 11.11
C MET A 348 11.97 -3.71 11.92
N GLU A 349 12.52 -3.04 12.92
CA GLU A 349 13.54 -3.62 13.81
C GLU A 349 12.96 -4.83 14.58
N LYS A 350 11.70 -4.77 15.02
CA LYS A 350 10.97 -5.90 15.62
C LYS A 350 10.87 -7.06 14.63
N MET A 351 10.38 -6.84 13.41
CA MET A 351 10.29 -7.86 12.36
C MET A 351 11.65 -8.50 12.12
N ILE A 352 12.72 -7.72 12.00
CA ILE A 352 14.09 -8.22 11.80
C ILE A 352 14.54 -9.10 12.98
N ASN A 353 14.19 -8.73 14.21
CA ASN A 353 14.62 -9.44 15.42
C ASN A 353 13.79 -10.71 15.72
N GLU A 354 12.53 -10.75 15.30
CA GLU A 354 11.65 -11.91 15.45
C GLU A 354 11.85 -12.96 14.35
N ASN A 355 12.78 -12.72 13.40
CA ASN A 355 13.03 -13.61 12.26
C ASN A 355 14.53 -13.88 12.05
N HIS A 356 14.86 -14.91 11.30
CA HIS A 356 16.22 -15.38 11.01
C HIS A 356 16.64 -15.01 9.58
N PHE A 357 16.75 -13.70 9.32
CA PHE A 357 17.19 -13.19 8.03
C PHE A 357 18.70 -12.96 8.03
N HIS A 358 19.42 -13.51 7.05
CA HIS A 358 20.87 -13.34 6.92
C HIS A 358 21.25 -11.99 6.31
N THR A 359 20.70 -11.69 5.14
CA THR A 359 20.92 -10.42 4.44
C THR A 359 19.62 -9.69 4.34
N ILE A 360 19.57 -8.44 4.78
CA ILE A 360 18.37 -7.62 4.75
C ILE A 360 18.62 -6.44 3.83
N LEU A 361 17.73 -6.28 2.83
CA LEU A 361 17.69 -5.18 1.89
C LEU A 361 16.49 -4.31 2.23
N PRO A 362 16.67 -3.15 2.88
CA PRO A 362 15.62 -2.16 3.04
C PRO A 362 15.23 -1.58 1.68
N PHE A 363 13.93 -1.49 1.39
CA PHE A 363 13.46 -0.85 0.17
C PHE A 363 12.44 0.24 0.47
N HIS A 364 12.00 0.97 -0.56
CA HIS A 364 10.98 2.00 -0.50
C HIS A 364 11.40 3.25 0.29
N ASN A 365 12.70 3.51 0.39
CA ASN A 365 13.27 4.73 1.00
C ASN A 365 14.45 5.27 0.18
N ASN A 366 14.96 6.45 0.55
CA ASN A 366 16.11 7.07 -0.13
C ASN A 366 17.47 6.58 0.39
N GLU A 367 17.49 5.74 1.42
CA GLU A 367 18.72 5.19 2.00
C GLU A 367 19.16 3.95 1.23
N ARG A 368 20.46 3.72 1.19
CA ARG A 368 21.09 2.56 0.55
C ARG A 368 21.93 1.82 1.57
N GLU A 369 21.25 1.13 2.48
CA GLU A 369 21.89 0.33 3.51
C GLU A 369 21.53 -1.15 3.30
N ILE A 370 22.53 -2.03 3.39
CA ILE A 370 22.33 -3.47 3.42
C ILE A 370 22.79 -3.97 4.77
N ILE A 371 21.92 -4.65 5.50
CA ILE A 371 22.23 -5.20 6.82
C ILE A 371 22.58 -6.67 6.66
N VAL A 372 23.80 -7.06 7.04
CA VAL A 372 24.24 -8.46 7.04
C VAL A 372 24.34 -8.90 8.49
N ARG A 373 23.65 -9.97 8.84
CA ARG A 373 23.71 -10.60 10.16
C ARG A 373 24.70 -11.77 10.11
N ALA A 374 25.53 -11.87 11.14
CA ALA A 374 26.52 -12.93 11.31
C ALA A 374 25.87 -14.29 11.68
#